data_f04be087857ea8a9b0914b438da6eaf0
#
_entry.id   f04be087857ea8a9b0914b438da6eaf0
#
_cell.length_a   1.000
_cell.length_b   1.000
_cell.length_c   1.000
_cell.angle_alpha   90.00
_cell.angle_beta   90.00
_cell.angle_gamma   90.00
#
_symmetry.space_group_name_H-M   'P 1'
#
loop_
_entity.id
_entity.type
_entity.pdbx_description
1 polymer ?
#
loop_
_entity_poly.entity_id
_entity_poly.type
_entity_poly.pdbx_seq_one_letter_code
_entity_poly.pdbx_strand_id
1 'polypeptide(L)'
;MNEAHTMKDLEYYQALPLSLKIPMSRNRIRKWVDKYGVDGSCVAMTFSPESLVLLHLVHKYYPSVKAVFGGSEDLKPMTAWMASEDEVGLQDWLSYGCNHFDADRPEGHPLSFWTKADVLEYIRKETADIEI
;
A
#
# COMPACT_ATOMS: atom_id res chain seq x y z
N MET A 1 -9.89 -16.03 -4.56
CA MET A 1 -9.46 -16.13 -5.95
C MET A 1 -8.14 -15.41 -6.12
N ASN A 2 -7.16 -16.06 -6.71
CA ASN A 2 -5.84 -15.48 -6.91
C ASN A 2 -5.86 -14.46 -8.03
N GLU A 3 -5.19 -13.33 -7.79
CA GLU A 3 -5.01 -12.30 -8.80
C GLU A 3 -3.60 -12.42 -9.37
N ALA A 4 -3.34 -13.57 -10.05
CA ALA A 4 -2.03 -13.83 -10.61
C ALA A 4 -1.67 -12.77 -11.65
N HIS A 5 -0.43 -12.30 -11.57
CA HIS A 5 0.10 -11.29 -12.47
C HIS A 5 1.42 -11.76 -13.09
N THR A 6 1.79 -11.12 -14.18
CA THR A 6 3.10 -11.34 -14.82
C THR A 6 4.00 -10.14 -14.56
N MET A 7 5.28 -10.29 -14.89
CA MET A 7 6.21 -9.15 -14.84
C MET A 7 5.77 -8.02 -15.78
N LYS A 8 5.14 -8.36 -16.91
CA LYS A 8 4.60 -7.35 -17.82
C LYS A 8 3.48 -6.56 -17.19
N ASP A 9 2.63 -7.22 -16.39
CA ASP A 9 1.58 -6.53 -15.65
C ASP A 9 2.17 -5.54 -14.67
N LEU A 10 3.20 -5.95 -13.93
CA LEU A 10 3.86 -5.08 -12.98
C LEU A 10 4.49 -3.88 -13.67
N GLU A 11 5.21 -4.10 -14.77
CA GLU A 11 5.82 -3.03 -15.55
C GLU A 11 4.77 -2.04 -16.07
N TYR A 12 3.64 -2.56 -16.52
CA TYR A 12 2.53 -1.74 -16.99
C TYR A 12 2.00 -0.84 -15.86
N TYR A 13 1.75 -1.42 -14.69
CA TYR A 13 1.26 -0.64 -13.54
C TYR A 13 2.30 0.37 -13.07
N GLN A 14 3.57 0.00 -13.02
CA GLN A 14 4.64 0.91 -12.61
C GLN A 14 4.78 2.11 -13.55
N ALA A 15 4.45 1.93 -14.83
CA ALA A 15 4.54 2.98 -15.83
C ALA A 15 3.35 3.94 -15.83
N LEU A 16 2.28 3.63 -15.11
CA LEU A 16 1.10 4.49 -15.05
C LEU A 16 1.42 5.80 -14.34
N PRO A 17 0.72 6.90 -14.70
CA PRO A 17 0.90 8.15 -13.97
C PRO A 17 0.33 8.04 -12.56
N LEU A 18 0.85 8.87 -11.66
CA LEU A 18 0.42 8.89 -10.26
C LEU A 18 -1.09 9.11 -10.12
N SER A 19 -1.66 9.96 -10.98
CA SER A 19 -3.10 10.25 -10.96
C SER A 19 -3.97 9.02 -11.13
N LEU A 20 -3.46 7.96 -11.79
CA LEU A 20 -4.15 6.69 -11.91
C LEU A 20 -3.78 5.72 -10.79
N LYS A 21 -2.56 5.80 -10.28
CA LYS A 21 -2.11 4.92 -9.19
C LYS A 21 -2.82 5.21 -7.88
N ILE A 22 -3.12 6.48 -7.61
CA ILE A 22 -3.80 6.87 -6.36
C ILE A 22 -5.16 6.16 -6.22
N PRO A 23 -6.09 6.26 -7.19
CA PRO A 23 -7.37 5.55 -7.06
C PRO A 23 -7.22 4.03 -7.06
N MET A 24 -6.21 3.48 -7.73
CA MET A 24 -5.94 2.04 -7.68
C MET A 24 -5.53 1.61 -6.26
N SER A 25 -4.61 2.35 -5.66
CA SER A 25 -4.17 2.07 -4.29
C SER A 25 -5.32 2.22 -3.30
N ARG A 26 -6.14 3.27 -3.47
CA ARG A 26 -7.31 3.47 -2.64
C ARG A 26 -8.28 2.29 -2.72
N ASN A 27 -8.45 1.72 -3.90
CA ASN A 27 -9.29 0.54 -4.08
C ASN A 27 -8.72 -0.68 -3.33
N ARG A 28 -7.40 -0.85 -3.32
CA ARG A 28 -6.76 -1.93 -2.57
C ARG A 28 -6.91 -1.74 -1.07
N ILE A 29 -6.78 -0.50 -0.60
CA ILE A 29 -6.99 -0.15 0.80
C ILE A 29 -8.45 -0.45 1.19
N ARG A 30 -9.40 -0.04 0.37
CA ARG A 30 -10.82 -0.29 0.61
C ARG A 30 -11.11 -1.78 0.74
N LYS A 31 -10.59 -2.59 -0.15
CA LYS A 31 -10.79 -4.05 -0.09
C LYS A 31 -10.22 -4.65 1.18
N TRP A 32 -9.07 -4.13 1.64
CA TRP A 32 -8.45 -4.60 2.88
C TRP A 32 -9.32 -4.24 4.09
N VAL A 33 -9.75 -3.00 4.17
CA VAL A 33 -10.58 -2.53 5.28
C VAL A 33 -11.96 -3.20 5.26
N ASP A 34 -12.53 -3.44 4.08
CA ASP A 34 -13.79 -4.17 3.96
C ASP A 34 -13.66 -5.59 4.51
N LYS A 35 -12.51 -6.23 4.31
CA LYS A 35 -12.28 -7.60 4.78
C LYS A 35 -12.07 -7.68 6.29
N TYR A 36 -11.24 -6.79 6.83
CA TYR A 36 -10.79 -6.88 8.23
C TYR A 36 -11.41 -5.83 9.17
N GLY A 37 -12.07 -4.84 8.61
CA GLY A 37 -12.65 -3.75 9.37
C GLY A 37 -11.62 -2.68 9.75
N VAL A 38 -12.10 -1.49 10.08
CA VAL A 38 -11.25 -0.40 10.54
C VAL A 38 -10.51 -0.81 11.82
N ASP A 39 -11.22 -1.46 12.74
CA ASP A 39 -10.64 -1.87 14.02
C ASP A 39 -9.71 -3.08 13.89
N GLY A 40 -9.84 -3.85 12.81
CA GLY A 40 -9.00 -5.01 12.57
C GLY A 40 -7.82 -4.75 11.65
N SER A 41 -7.71 -3.54 11.11
CA SER A 41 -6.66 -3.15 10.18
C SER A 41 -5.66 -2.21 10.84
N CYS A 42 -4.44 -2.18 10.32
CA CYS A 42 -3.46 -1.16 10.73
C CYS A 42 -2.54 -0.82 9.55
N VAL A 43 -1.83 0.28 9.69
CA VAL A 43 -0.74 0.63 8.77
C VAL A 43 0.57 0.33 9.50
N ALA A 44 1.37 -0.54 8.92
CA ALA A 44 2.69 -0.86 9.46
C ALA A 44 3.64 0.30 9.13
N MET A 45 4.07 1.01 10.15
CA MET A 45 4.91 2.19 10.01
C MET A 45 6.38 1.85 10.10
N THR A 46 7.15 2.48 9.26
CA THR A 46 8.61 2.53 9.34
C THR A 46 9.02 3.99 9.27
N PHE A 47 10.31 4.29 9.35
CA PHE A 47 10.77 5.67 9.20
C PHE A 47 11.02 6.04 7.74
N SER A 48 10.30 5.41 6.81
CA SER A 48 10.43 5.67 5.39
C SER A 48 9.35 6.64 4.90
N PRO A 49 9.65 7.42 3.84
CA PRO A 49 8.62 8.27 3.22
C PRO A 49 7.44 7.46 2.69
N GLU A 50 7.68 6.24 2.20
CA GLU A 50 6.65 5.37 1.66
C GLU A 50 5.58 5.05 2.70
N SER A 51 5.98 4.75 3.94
CA SER A 51 5.01 4.43 4.98
C SER A 51 4.19 5.65 5.39
N LEU A 52 4.77 6.86 5.32
CA LEU A 52 4.02 8.09 5.57
C LEU A 52 3.00 8.35 4.47
N VAL A 53 3.35 8.08 3.21
CA VAL A 53 2.43 8.20 2.09
C VAL A 53 1.27 7.23 2.25
N LEU A 54 1.57 5.99 2.60
CA LEU A 54 0.52 4.99 2.83
C LEU A 54 -0.42 5.42 3.95
N LEU A 55 0.13 5.88 5.06
CA LEU A 55 -0.69 6.35 6.18
C LEU A 55 -1.59 7.51 5.75
N HIS A 56 -1.06 8.45 5.00
CA HIS A 56 -1.83 9.58 4.52
C HIS A 56 -2.99 9.12 3.62
N LEU A 57 -2.71 8.20 2.69
CA LEU A 57 -3.75 7.64 1.81
C LEU A 57 -4.84 6.93 2.61
N VAL A 58 -4.46 6.11 3.57
CA VAL A 58 -5.42 5.38 4.40
C VAL A 58 -6.25 6.35 5.22
N HIS A 59 -5.64 7.32 5.85
CA HIS A 59 -6.32 8.26 6.74
C HIS A 59 -7.25 9.23 6.02
N LYS A 60 -7.10 9.42 4.72
CA LYS A 60 -8.05 10.24 3.96
C LYS A 60 -9.49 9.70 4.06
N TYR A 61 -9.62 8.38 4.14
CA TYR A 61 -10.94 7.72 4.13
C TYR A 61 -11.21 6.93 5.39
N TYR A 62 -10.16 6.54 6.12
CA TYR A 62 -10.26 5.71 7.31
C TYR A 62 -9.36 6.28 8.39
N PRO A 63 -9.71 7.46 8.93
CA PRO A 63 -8.81 8.13 9.89
C PRO A 63 -8.64 7.39 11.22
N SER A 64 -9.49 6.41 11.49
CA SER A 64 -9.39 5.62 12.72
C SER A 64 -8.52 4.39 12.61
N VAL A 65 -8.02 4.06 11.40
CA VAL A 65 -7.08 2.95 11.25
C VAL A 65 -5.77 3.31 11.94
N LYS A 66 -5.28 2.40 12.79
CA LYS A 66 -4.10 2.66 13.62
C LYS A 66 -2.81 2.56 12.83
N ALA A 67 -1.86 3.43 13.17
CA ALA A 67 -0.48 3.32 12.71
C ALA A 67 0.30 2.56 13.78
N VAL A 68 1.02 1.52 13.38
CA VAL A 68 1.71 0.62 14.32
C VAL A 68 3.17 0.47 13.90
N PHE A 69 4.08 0.73 14.83
CA PHE A 69 5.50 0.43 14.66
C PHE A 69 5.78 -0.94 15.29
N GLY A 70 6.59 -1.74 14.61
CA GLY A 70 7.03 -3.02 15.15
C GLY A 70 6.06 -4.18 14.99
N GLY A 71 4.92 -3.96 14.35
CA GLY A 71 3.96 -5.02 14.06
C GLY A 71 2.90 -5.20 15.15
N SER A 72 1.93 -6.06 14.85
CA SER A 72 0.83 -6.36 15.75
C SER A 72 0.40 -7.80 15.51
N GLU A 73 0.06 -8.53 16.56
CA GLU A 73 -0.47 -9.88 16.43
C GLU A 73 -1.96 -9.89 16.14
N ASP A 74 -2.66 -8.85 16.57
CA ASP A 74 -4.11 -8.78 16.49
C ASP A 74 -4.62 -8.05 15.25
N LEU A 75 -3.83 -7.11 14.72
CA LEU A 75 -4.25 -6.29 13.61
C LEU A 75 -3.63 -6.77 12.30
N LYS A 76 -4.38 -6.59 11.23
CA LYS A 76 -3.95 -7.01 9.90
C LYS A 76 -3.29 -5.82 9.18
N PRO A 77 -1.98 -5.89 8.91
CA PRO A 77 -1.25 -4.72 8.44
C PRO A 77 -1.32 -4.50 6.94
N MET A 78 -1.40 -3.23 6.56
CA MET A 78 -1.05 -2.76 5.24
C MET A 78 0.36 -2.20 5.33
N THR A 79 1.22 -2.57 4.40
CA THR A 79 2.62 -2.13 4.40
C THR A 79 2.93 -1.32 3.15
N ALA A 80 3.95 -0.50 3.23
CA ALA A 80 4.38 0.35 2.12
C ALA A 80 5.45 -0.33 1.25
N TRP A 81 5.36 -1.65 1.12
CA TRP A 81 6.26 -2.40 0.25
C TRP A 81 6.06 -2.00 -1.21
N MET A 82 7.16 -1.81 -1.93
CA MET A 82 7.14 -1.49 -3.36
C MET A 82 8.09 -2.41 -4.10
N ALA A 83 7.60 -3.05 -5.17
CA ALA A 83 8.39 -4.00 -5.95
C ALA A 83 9.61 -3.32 -6.61
N SER A 84 9.51 -2.02 -6.89
CA SER A 84 10.62 -1.28 -7.51
C SER A 84 11.81 -1.09 -6.57
N GLU A 85 11.60 -1.24 -5.26
CA GLU A 85 12.64 -0.99 -4.25
C GLU A 85 13.10 -2.25 -3.52
N ASP A 86 12.28 -3.30 -3.52
CA ASP A 86 12.57 -4.52 -2.78
C ASP A 86 11.97 -5.72 -3.49
N GLU A 87 12.82 -6.66 -3.89
CA GLU A 87 12.38 -7.86 -4.59
C GLU A 87 11.85 -8.95 -3.66
N VAL A 88 12.09 -8.83 -2.36
CA VAL A 88 11.53 -9.76 -1.38
C VAL A 88 10.01 -9.60 -1.40
N GLY A 89 9.30 -10.69 -1.60
CA GLY A 89 7.85 -10.65 -1.71
C GLY A 89 7.32 -10.53 -3.14
N LEU A 90 8.20 -10.38 -4.13
CA LEU A 90 7.78 -10.25 -5.52
C LEU A 90 7.00 -11.47 -6.00
N GLN A 91 7.44 -12.67 -5.64
CA GLN A 91 6.74 -13.90 -6.04
C GLN A 91 5.33 -13.95 -5.46
N ASP A 92 5.17 -13.50 -4.23
CA ASP A 92 3.86 -13.44 -3.59
C ASP A 92 2.95 -12.46 -4.35
N TRP A 93 3.48 -11.29 -4.72
CA TRP A 93 2.73 -10.31 -5.49
C TRP A 93 2.33 -10.86 -6.87
N LEU A 94 3.24 -11.53 -7.55
CA LEU A 94 2.94 -12.11 -8.86
C LEU A 94 1.85 -13.18 -8.77
N SER A 95 1.80 -13.91 -7.66
CA SER A 95 0.81 -14.97 -7.45
C SER A 95 -0.54 -14.47 -6.96
N TYR A 96 -0.56 -13.45 -6.10
CA TYR A 96 -1.77 -13.04 -5.38
C TYR A 96 -2.15 -11.57 -5.52
N GLY A 97 -1.29 -10.73 -6.09
CA GLY A 97 -1.55 -9.30 -6.23
C GLY A 97 -1.23 -8.52 -4.96
N CYS A 98 -1.84 -7.34 -4.82
CA CYS A 98 -1.54 -6.42 -3.72
C CYS A 98 -1.95 -6.96 -2.36
N ASN A 99 -3.05 -7.71 -2.30
CA ASN A 99 -3.63 -8.19 -1.04
C ASN A 99 -3.67 -9.71 -1.04
N HIS A 100 -2.83 -10.34 -0.23
CA HIS A 100 -2.83 -11.79 -0.10
C HIS A 100 -3.64 -12.17 1.15
N PHE A 101 -4.95 -12.31 0.98
CA PHE A 101 -5.87 -12.58 2.08
C PHE A 101 -5.75 -13.99 2.67
N ASP A 102 -5.28 -14.95 1.88
CA ASP A 102 -5.25 -16.36 2.28
C ASP A 102 -3.97 -16.78 2.99
N ALA A 103 -3.04 -15.87 3.20
CA ALA A 103 -1.80 -16.16 3.91
C ALA A 103 -2.06 -16.37 5.40
N ASP A 104 -1.19 -17.15 6.06
CA ASP A 104 -1.25 -17.31 7.52
C ASP A 104 -1.14 -15.98 8.24
N ARG A 105 -0.30 -15.09 7.72
CA ARG A 105 -0.17 -13.71 8.19
C ARG A 105 -0.43 -12.78 7.02
N PRO A 106 -1.69 -12.45 6.76
CA PRO A 106 -2.01 -11.59 5.62
C PRO A 106 -1.37 -10.23 5.73
N GLU A 107 -0.86 -9.73 4.61
CA GLU A 107 -0.35 -8.36 4.49
C GLU A 107 -0.90 -7.74 3.22
N GLY A 108 -1.30 -6.49 3.31
CA GLY A 108 -1.70 -5.73 2.13
C GLY A 108 -0.54 -4.84 1.69
N HIS A 109 -0.39 -4.69 0.38
CA HIS A 109 0.67 -3.87 -0.22
C HIS A 109 0.07 -2.88 -1.21
N PRO A 110 -0.67 -1.87 -0.74
CA PRO A 110 -1.37 -0.95 -1.65
C PRO A 110 -0.44 -0.13 -2.55
N LEU A 111 0.83 0.03 -2.19
CA LEU A 111 1.81 0.79 -2.97
C LEU A 111 2.74 -0.11 -3.78
N SER A 112 2.44 -1.40 -3.90
CA SER A 112 3.36 -2.37 -4.49
C SER A 112 3.82 -2.01 -5.91
N PHE A 113 2.99 -1.31 -6.68
CA PHE A 113 3.29 -0.93 -8.07
C PHE A 113 3.74 0.53 -8.19
N TRP A 114 4.00 1.22 -7.08
CA TRP A 114 4.52 2.58 -7.10
C TRP A 114 6.04 2.57 -7.29
N THR A 115 6.56 3.69 -7.77
CA THR A 115 8.00 3.92 -7.84
C THR A 115 8.37 5.00 -6.84
N LYS A 116 9.67 5.15 -6.58
CA LYS A 116 10.16 6.21 -5.70
C LYS A 116 9.77 7.59 -6.22
N ALA A 117 9.77 7.77 -7.54
CA ALA A 117 9.35 9.03 -8.15
C ALA A 117 7.89 9.35 -7.83
N ASP A 118 7.03 8.33 -7.79
CA ASP A 118 5.62 8.50 -7.41
C ASP A 118 5.49 8.96 -5.98
N VAL A 119 6.26 8.37 -5.07
CA VAL A 119 6.25 8.74 -3.66
C VAL A 119 6.64 10.20 -3.49
N LEU A 120 7.71 10.62 -4.14
CA LEU A 120 8.19 12.00 -4.07
C LEU A 120 7.18 12.99 -4.67
N GLU A 121 6.58 12.61 -5.79
CA GLU A 121 5.55 13.44 -6.42
C GLU A 121 4.33 13.59 -5.51
N TYR A 122 3.89 12.49 -4.89
CA TYR A 122 2.77 12.52 -3.97
C TYR A 122 3.04 13.46 -2.79
N ILE A 123 4.21 13.32 -2.17
CA ILE A 123 4.60 14.18 -1.04
C ILE A 123 4.58 15.65 -1.47
N ARG A 124 5.17 15.96 -2.62
CA ARG A 124 5.21 17.33 -3.12
C ARG A 124 3.82 17.89 -3.34
N LYS A 125 2.92 17.11 -3.93
CA LYS A 125 1.55 17.56 -4.20
C LYS A 125 0.76 17.76 -2.92
N GLU A 126 0.87 16.83 -1.98
CA GLU A 126 0.06 16.88 -0.76
C GLU A 126 0.58 17.90 0.24
N THR A 127 1.84 18.27 0.15
CA THR A 127 2.41 19.30 1.02
C THR A 127 2.41 20.69 0.37
N ALA A 128 2.00 20.80 -0.89
CA ALA A 128 1.98 22.09 -1.59
C ALA A 128 1.05 23.12 -0.93
N ASP A 129 0.01 22.66 -0.25
CA ASP A 129 -0.95 23.52 0.43
C ASP A 129 -0.57 23.82 1.88
N ILE A 130 0.53 23.28 2.35
CA ILE A 130 1.00 23.53 3.71
C ILE A 130 1.86 24.79 3.71
N GLU A 131 1.35 25.81 4.37
CA GLU A 131 2.11 27.05 4.58
C GLU A 131 3.11 26.85 5.71
N ILE A 132 4.37 26.98 5.38
CA ILE A 132 5.42 26.82 6.39
C ILE A 132 6.09 28.17 6.62
#